data_48b0fc8457c02c692686ea46c90e2cae
#
_entry.id   48b0fc8457c02c692686ea46c90e2cae
#
_cell.length_a   1.000
_cell.length_b   1.000
_cell.length_c   1.000
_cell.angle_alpha   90.00
_cell.angle_beta   90.00
_cell.angle_gamma   90.00
#
_symmetry.space_group_name_H-M   'P 1'
#
loop_
_entity.id
_entity.type
_entity.pdbx_description
1 polymer ?
#
loop_
_entity_poly.entity_id
_entity_poly.type
_entity_poly.pdbx_seq_one_letter_code
_entity_poly.pdbx_strand_id
1 'polypeptide(L)'
;MVTKIAPRTIQVVTEEDLLNEANSCTTDRPLDTVPLSSERAFAFWQKDIPEGYWDLDGAALAQRIAVARRKLGSRAVILGHHYQREDIIQFADYRGDSFNLARWAAERGEAEFIVFCGVHFMAESADILSQPHQKVILPNMSAGCSMADMADPEDVYACWDELEEVGISGVVPVTYMNSAASLKAFCGRNGGIVCTSSNASQVFDWAFEHGQKVLFFPDQHLGRNTGLKKGITLDEMAVWDYTLPYGSLGGNTLEQLERARVILWKGHCSVHRRFSVAQIEKARREHPGVSVIVHPECVMEVVQ
;
A
#
# COMPACT_ATOMS: atom_id res chain seq x y z
N MET A 1 -19.25 20.39 16.62
CA MET A 1 -17.92 20.95 16.93
C MET A 1 -16.90 19.98 16.38
N VAL A 2 -16.31 20.29 15.23
CA VAL A 2 -15.27 19.44 14.62
C VAL A 2 -13.96 19.85 15.30
N THR A 3 -13.37 18.94 16.04
CA THR A 3 -12.07 19.16 16.70
C THR A 3 -10.99 19.12 15.64
N LYS A 4 -10.41 20.28 15.33
CA LYS A 4 -9.22 20.35 14.46
C LYS A 4 -8.09 19.57 15.10
N ILE A 5 -7.67 18.50 14.44
CA ILE A 5 -6.43 17.77 14.76
C ILE A 5 -5.27 18.69 14.37
N ALA A 6 -4.38 18.99 15.32
CA ALA A 6 -3.21 19.79 15.05
C ALA A 6 -2.30 19.08 14.02
N PRO A 7 -1.67 19.82 13.08
CA PRO A 7 -0.78 19.23 12.11
C PRO A 7 0.40 18.55 12.84
N ARG A 8 0.60 17.25 12.59
CA ARG A 8 1.80 16.54 13.04
C ARG A 8 2.98 17.13 12.28
N THR A 9 3.96 17.64 13.01
CA THR A 9 5.25 18.02 12.45
C THR A 9 5.88 16.78 11.85
N ILE A 10 5.91 16.66 10.53
CA ILE A 10 6.65 15.61 9.84
C ILE A 10 8.12 15.92 10.08
N GLN A 11 8.83 15.10 10.86
CA GLN A 11 10.27 15.16 10.92
C GLN A 11 10.81 14.87 9.52
N VAL A 12 11.55 15.81 8.98
CA VAL A 12 12.28 15.62 7.73
C VAL A 12 13.39 14.62 8.05
N VAL A 13 13.26 13.39 7.57
CA VAL A 13 14.28 12.35 7.70
C VAL A 13 15.48 12.78 6.86
N THR A 14 16.64 12.96 7.48
CA THR A 14 17.87 13.36 6.79
C THR A 14 18.51 12.17 6.07
N GLU A 15 19.40 12.44 5.12
CA GLU A 15 20.15 11.39 4.42
C GLU A 15 21.00 10.56 5.41
N GLU A 16 21.46 11.17 6.49
CA GLU A 16 22.21 10.54 7.58
C GLU A 16 21.31 9.61 8.44
N ASP A 17 20.05 9.99 8.67
CA ASP A 17 19.05 9.15 9.34
C ASP A 17 18.74 7.90 8.49
N LEU A 18 18.62 8.06 7.17
CA LEU A 18 18.38 6.94 6.24
C LEU A 18 19.57 5.98 6.18
N LEU A 19 20.81 6.48 6.25
CA LEU A 19 22.02 5.66 6.29
C LEU A 19 22.15 4.91 7.63
N ASN A 20 21.79 5.53 8.73
CA ASN A 20 21.81 4.91 10.06
C ASN A 20 20.69 3.85 10.21
N GLU A 21 19.50 4.09 9.65
CA GLU A 21 18.42 3.10 9.64
C GLU A 21 18.71 1.95 8.65
N ALA A 22 19.36 2.18 7.52
CA ALA A 22 19.78 1.11 6.60
C ALA A 22 20.75 0.13 7.27
N ASN A 23 21.58 0.60 8.21
CA ASN A 23 22.45 -0.26 9.02
C ASN A 23 21.66 -1.08 10.08
N SER A 24 20.46 -0.67 10.45
CA SER A 24 19.62 -1.42 11.40
C SER A 24 18.92 -2.64 10.78
N CYS A 25 18.76 -2.65 9.45
CA CYS A 25 18.16 -3.79 8.72
C CYS A 25 19.14 -4.96 8.46
N THR A 26 20.43 -4.81 8.82
CA THR A 26 21.48 -5.83 8.60
C THR A 26 21.89 -6.56 9.88
N THR A 27 21.14 -6.41 10.96
CA THR A 27 21.46 -7.13 12.18
C THR A 27 20.88 -8.54 12.11
N ASP A 28 21.74 -9.57 12.12
CA ASP A 28 21.43 -10.96 12.45
C ASP A 28 20.89 -11.13 13.90
N ARG A 29 20.47 -10.04 14.51
CA ARG A 29 19.83 -10.07 15.84
C ARG A 29 18.37 -10.44 15.63
N PRO A 30 17.87 -11.47 16.34
CA PRO A 30 16.43 -11.67 16.42
C PRO A 30 15.79 -10.35 16.89
N LEU A 31 14.72 -9.92 16.21
CA LEU A 31 13.93 -8.78 16.67
C LEU A 31 13.55 -9.07 18.11
N ASP A 32 14.00 -8.23 19.04
CA ASP A 32 13.58 -8.30 20.43
C ASP A 32 12.06 -8.04 20.45
N THR A 33 11.29 -9.12 20.51
CA THR A 33 9.85 -9.02 20.68
C THR A 33 9.60 -8.52 22.09
N VAL A 34 9.18 -7.27 22.22
CA VAL A 34 8.72 -6.75 23.50
C VAL A 34 7.46 -7.51 23.93
N PRO A 35 7.32 -7.83 25.23
CA PRO A 35 6.08 -8.43 25.74
C PRO A 35 4.88 -7.57 25.38
N LEU A 36 3.73 -8.19 25.09
CA LEU A 36 2.49 -7.51 24.74
C LEU A 36 2.11 -6.42 25.79
N SER A 37 2.41 -6.68 27.06
CA SER A 37 2.25 -5.72 28.15
C SER A 37 3.06 -4.42 27.95
N SER A 38 4.21 -4.49 27.28
CA SER A 38 5.04 -3.32 26.98
C SER A 38 4.48 -2.56 25.74
N GLU A 39 3.78 -3.24 24.85
CA GLU A 39 3.12 -2.62 23.69
C GLU A 39 1.87 -1.83 24.10
N ARG A 40 1.30 -2.12 25.27
CA ARG A 40 0.10 -1.43 25.80
C ARG A 40 0.25 0.09 25.84
N ALA A 41 1.45 0.58 26.19
CA ALA A 41 1.73 2.02 26.24
C ALA A 41 1.66 2.69 24.86
N PHE A 42 1.89 1.93 23.79
CA PHE A 42 1.88 2.39 22.39
C PHE A 42 0.58 2.06 21.67
N ALA A 43 -0.23 1.16 22.22
CA ALA A 43 -1.47 0.65 21.61
C ALA A 43 -2.71 1.45 22.05
N PHE A 44 -2.59 2.78 22.18
CA PHE A 44 -3.70 3.64 22.60
C PHE A 44 -4.92 3.60 21.64
N TRP A 45 -4.72 3.13 20.43
CA TRP A 45 -5.80 2.90 19.44
C TRP A 45 -6.54 1.57 19.64
N GLN A 46 -6.00 0.65 20.44
CA GLN A 46 -6.60 -0.67 20.71
C GLN A 46 -7.40 -0.65 22.03
N LYS A 47 -8.19 0.38 22.26
CA LYS A 47 -8.91 0.60 23.51
C LYS A 47 -9.91 -0.51 23.86
N ASP A 48 -10.38 -1.23 22.86
CA ASP A 48 -11.43 -2.24 23.00
C ASP A 48 -10.89 -3.65 23.28
N ILE A 49 -9.58 -3.81 23.47
CA ILE A 49 -9.02 -5.09 23.87
C ILE A 49 -9.33 -5.33 25.36
N PRO A 50 -10.08 -6.41 25.72
CA PRO A 50 -10.37 -6.73 27.09
C PRO A 50 -9.09 -6.87 27.92
N GLU A 51 -9.09 -6.30 29.13
CA GLU A 51 -7.89 -6.25 29.99
C GLU A 51 -7.23 -7.61 30.21
N GLY A 52 -8.00 -8.68 30.35
CA GLY A 52 -7.48 -10.03 30.55
C GLY A 52 -6.66 -10.61 29.38
N TYR A 53 -6.60 -9.93 28.23
CA TYR A 53 -5.71 -10.32 27.13
C TYR A 53 -4.31 -9.72 27.28
N TRP A 54 -4.19 -8.58 27.94
CA TRP A 54 -2.91 -7.90 28.14
C TRP A 54 -1.96 -8.62 29.10
N ASP A 55 -2.54 -9.47 29.96
CA ASP A 55 -1.77 -10.26 30.95
C ASP A 55 -1.31 -11.63 30.41
N LEU A 56 -1.69 -11.95 29.15
CA LEU A 56 -1.35 -13.22 28.53
C LEU A 56 0.02 -13.13 27.83
N ASP A 57 0.83 -14.16 28.02
CA ASP A 57 2.01 -14.37 27.21
C ASP A 57 1.66 -14.94 25.82
N GLY A 58 2.64 -14.96 24.93
CA GLY A 58 2.45 -15.46 23.55
C GLY A 58 1.98 -16.91 23.50
N ALA A 59 2.40 -17.77 24.43
CA ALA A 59 1.99 -19.18 24.46
C ALA A 59 0.52 -19.32 24.87
N ALA A 60 0.09 -18.55 25.87
CA ALA A 60 -1.31 -18.52 26.31
C ALA A 60 -2.23 -17.97 25.21
N LEU A 61 -1.79 -16.90 24.51
CA LEU A 61 -2.50 -16.35 23.35
C LEU A 61 -2.61 -17.39 22.21
N ALA A 62 -1.52 -18.06 21.87
CA ALA A 62 -1.49 -19.10 20.84
C ALA A 62 -2.47 -20.24 21.17
N GLN A 63 -2.50 -20.68 22.43
CA GLN A 63 -3.42 -21.70 22.91
C GLN A 63 -4.88 -21.25 22.77
N ARG A 64 -5.22 -20.00 23.12
CA ARG A 64 -6.57 -19.45 22.96
C ARG A 64 -6.98 -19.38 21.50
N ILE A 65 -6.08 -18.93 20.61
CA ILE A 65 -6.32 -18.91 19.15
C ILE A 65 -6.60 -20.33 18.65
N ALA A 66 -5.80 -21.31 19.03
CA ALA A 66 -5.99 -22.71 18.64
C ALA A 66 -7.34 -23.29 19.11
N VAL A 67 -7.78 -22.93 20.33
CA VAL A 67 -9.10 -23.32 20.84
C VAL A 67 -10.22 -22.67 20.05
N ALA A 68 -10.13 -21.36 19.78
CA ALA A 68 -11.12 -20.63 19.00
C ALA A 68 -11.24 -21.18 17.57
N ARG A 69 -10.11 -21.46 16.92
CA ARG A 69 -10.08 -22.08 15.58
C ARG A 69 -10.78 -23.45 15.55
N ARG A 70 -10.49 -24.32 16.50
CA ARG A 70 -11.17 -25.63 16.58
C ARG A 70 -12.69 -25.49 16.77
N LYS A 71 -13.13 -24.48 17.54
CA LYS A 71 -14.55 -24.23 17.77
C LYS A 71 -15.24 -23.69 16.52
N LEU A 72 -14.59 -22.82 15.76
CA LEU A 72 -15.13 -22.23 14.54
C LEU A 72 -15.05 -23.18 13.35
N GLY A 73 -14.02 -24.05 13.29
CA GLY A 73 -13.80 -24.96 12.18
C GLY A 73 -13.74 -24.23 10.84
N SER A 74 -14.40 -24.77 9.81
CA SER A 74 -14.47 -24.21 8.46
C SER A 74 -15.25 -22.89 8.36
N ARG A 75 -15.95 -22.48 9.43
CA ARG A 75 -16.66 -21.20 9.46
C ARG A 75 -15.72 -19.98 9.50
N ALA A 76 -14.45 -20.17 9.87
CA ALA A 76 -13.47 -19.09 9.93
C ALA A 76 -12.21 -19.45 9.14
N VAL A 77 -11.77 -18.52 8.31
CA VAL A 77 -10.48 -18.59 7.61
C VAL A 77 -9.61 -17.40 8.05
N ILE A 78 -8.32 -17.65 8.23
CA ILE A 78 -7.34 -16.61 8.58
C ILE A 78 -6.43 -16.41 7.37
N LEU A 79 -6.44 -15.19 6.83
CA LEU A 79 -5.59 -14.76 5.73
C LEU A 79 -4.45 -13.91 6.30
N GLY A 80 -3.21 -14.24 5.99
CA GLY A 80 -2.04 -13.53 6.50
C GLY A 80 -1.16 -13.00 5.38
N HIS A 81 -0.94 -11.69 5.36
CA HIS A 81 0.04 -11.11 4.44
C HIS A 81 1.45 -11.55 4.84
N HIS A 82 2.30 -11.84 3.86
CA HIS A 82 3.61 -12.45 4.10
C HIS A 82 4.61 -11.57 4.90
N TYR A 83 4.32 -10.29 5.11
CA TYR A 83 5.13 -9.44 5.99
C TYR A 83 4.73 -9.52 7.47
N GLN A 84 3.67 -10.25 7.81
CA GLN A 84 3.28 -10.41 9.21
C GLN A 84 4.35 -11.15 10.01
N ARG A 85 4.42 -10.83 11.32
CA ARG A 85 5.34 -11.48 12.24
C ARG A 85 5.08 -12.99 12.30
N GLU A 86 6.12 -13.77 12.56
CA GLU A 86 6.02 -15.24 12.58
C GLU A 86 5.00 -15.74 13.62
N ASP A 87 4.91 -15.06 14.77
CA ASP A 87 3.95 -15.38 15.82
C ASP A 87 2.48 -15.14 15.42
N ILE A 88 2.22 -14.38 14.36
CA ILE A 88 0.90 -14.18 13.78
C ILE A 88 0.68 -15.09 12.56
N ILE A 89 1.63 -15.09 11.64
CA ILE A 89 1.50 -15.77 10.35
C ILE A 89 1.37 -17.30 10.49
N GLN A 90 1.88 -17.88 11.58
CA GLN A 90 1.73 -19.30 11.88
C GLN A 90 0.27 -19.77 11.96
N PHE A 91 -0.67 -18.86 12.26
CA PHE A 91 -2.10 -19.16 12.35
C PHE A 91 -2.84 -19.00 11.03
N ALA A 92 -2.21 -18.42 10.02
CA ALA A 92 -2.84 -18.18 8.74
C ALA A 92 -3.11 -19.49 7.98
N ASP A 93 -4.30 -19.63 7.44
CA ASP A 93 -4.65 -20.71 6.52
C ASP A 93 -4.02 -20.47 5.15
N TYR A 94 -3.88 -19.20 4.78
CA TYR A 94 -3.24 -18.78 3.53
C TYR A 94 -2.31 -17.60 3.77
N ARG A 95 -1.15 -17.66 3.11
CA ARG A 95 -0.13 -16.61 3.10
C ARG A 95 0.05 -16.11 1.68
N GLY A 96 0.10 -14.81 1.48
CA GLY A 96 0.26 -14.25 0.14
C GLY A 96 0.39 -12.73 0.11
N ASP A 97 0.36 -12.19 -1.10
CA ASP A 97 0.23 -10.76 -1.35
C ASP A 97 -1.22 -10.28 -1.21
N SER A 98 -1.39 -8.96 -1.27
CA SER A 98 -2.67 -8.30 -1.05
C SER A 98 -3.79 -8.80 -1.96
N PHE A 99 -3.51 -8.96 -3.25
CA PHE A 99 -4.53 -9.32 -4.23
C PHE A 99 -4.86 -10.82 -4.20
N ASN A 100 -3.83 -11.67 -4.06
CA ASN A 100 -4.04 -13.11 -3.93
C ASN A 100 -4.88 -13.43 -2.69
N LEU A 101 -4.60 -12.80 -1.54
CA LEU A 101 -5.39 -12.99 -0.33
C LEU A 101 -6.85 -12.55 -0.51
N ALA A 102 -7.11 -11.43 -1.19
CA ALA A 102 -8.47 -10.98 -1.48
C ALA A 102 -9.21 -11.97 -2.40
N ARG A 103 -8.54 -12.54 -3.41
CA ARG A 103 -9.11 -13.60 -4.24
C ARG A 103 -9.41 -14.87 -3.45
N TRP A 104 -8.50 -15.28 -2.56
CA TRP A 104 -8.73 -16.42 -1.69
C TRP A 104 -9.93 -16.23 -0.78
N ALA A 105 -10.15 -15.01 -0.27
CA ALA A 105 -11.37 -14.68 0.47
C ALA A 105 -12.63 -14.98 -0.36
N ALA A 106 -12.65 -14.55 -1.61
CA ALA A 106 -13.77 -14.76 -2.53
C ALA A 106 -14.02 -16.25 -2.85
N GLU A 107 -12.94 -17.06 -2.91
CA GLU A 107 -13.02 -18.49 -3.24
C GLU A 107 -13.49 -19.36 -2.06
N ARG A 108 -13.55 -18.82 -0.83
CA ARG A 108 -13.95 -19.53 0.39
C ARG A 108 -15.39 -19.26 0.79
N GLY A 109 -16.31 -19.54 -0.13
CA GLY A 109 -17.73 -19.31 0.07
C GLY A 109 -18.36 -20.01 1.29
N GLU A 110 -17.71 -21.04 1.85
CA GLU A 110 -18.15 -21.74 3.05
C GLU A 110 -17.78 -21.03 4.36
N ALA A 111 -16.81 -20.09 4.33
CA ALA A 111 -16.39 -19.35 5.51
C ALA A 111 -17.37 -18.23 5.81
N GLU A 112 -17.84 -18.15 7.05
CA GLU A 112 -18.67 -17.05 7.57
C GLU A 112 -17.80 -15.85 7.97
N PHE A 113 -16.59 -16.14 8.51
CA PHE A 113 -15.65 -15.14 9.01
C PHE A 113 -14.32 -15.24 8.28
N ILE A 114 -13.84 -14.12 7.79
CA ILE A 114 -12.54 -13.96 7.15
C ILE A 114 -11.69 -13.03 8.02
N VAL A 115 -10.78 -13.59 8.82
CA VAL A 115 -9.85 -12.79 9.62
C VAL A 115 -8.68 -12.40 8.74
N PHE A 116 -8.53 -11.10 8.48
CA PHE A 116 -7.50 -10.60 7.59
C PHE A 116 -6.33 -9.99 8.39
N CYS A 117 -5.22 -10.73 8.50
CA CYS A 117 -3.99 -10.24 9.12
C CYS A 117 -3.15 -9.49 8.09
N GLY A 118 -3.46 -8.21 7.92
CA GLY A 118 -2.86 -7.29 6.98
C GLY A 118 -3.20 -5.86 7.35
N VAL A 119 -3.35 -5.00 6.35
CA VAL A 119 -3.72 -3.59 6.52
C VAL A 119 -5.07 -3.29 5.90
N HIS A 120 -5.62 -2.11 6.20
CA HIS A 120 -6.99 -1.72 5.92
C HIS A 120 -7.40 -1.92 4.45
N PHE A 121 -6.66 -1.38 3.48
CA PHE A 121 -7.02 -1.49 2.06
C PHE A 121 -7.08 -2.94 1.54
N MET A 122 -6.34 -3.86 2.17
CA MET A 122 -6.39 -5.29 1.83
C MET A 122 -7.67 -5.92 2.32
N ALA A 123 -8.08 -5.61 3.56
CA ALA A 123 -9.32 -6.09 4.15
C ALA A 123 -10.54 -5.55 3.37
N GLU A 124 -10.53 -4.27 2.99
CA GLU A 124 -11.56 -3.68 2.10
C GLU A 124 -11.66 -4.43 0.77
N SER A 125 -10.53 -4.76 0.17
CA SER A 125 -10.51 -5.49 -1.10
C SER A 125 -11.04 -6.93 -0.95
N ALA A 126 -10.74 -7.57 0.17
CA ALA A 126 -11.30 -8.88 0.50
C ALA A 126 -12.82 -8.80 0.71
N ASP A 127 -13.30 -7.74 1.37
CA ASP A 127 -14.73 -7.51 1.61
C ASP A 127 -15.51 -7.26 0.29
N ILE A 128 -14.94 -6.44 -0.60
CA ILE A 128 -15.53 -6.18 -1.94
C ILE A 128 -15.67 -7.47 -2.75
N LEU A 129 -14.72 -8.40 -2.65
CA LEU A 129 -14.71 -9.64 -3.42
C LEU A 129 -15.43 -10.79 -2.74
N SER A 130 -15.72 -10.69 -1.43
CA SER A 130 -16.37 -11.74 -0.66
C SER A 130 -17.88 -11.82 -0.91
N GLN A 131 -18.50 -12.91 -0.43
CA GLN A 131 -19.94 -13.11 -0.57
C GLN A 131 -20.73 -12.30 0.48
N PRO A 132 -22.00 -11.92 0.23
CA PRO A 132 -22.79 -11.07 1.14
C PRO A 132 -22.99 -11.63 2.55
N HIS A 133 -22.85 -12.93 2.76
CA HIS A 133 -22.96 -13.58 4.07
C HIS A 133 -21.65 -13.61 4.85
N GLN A 134 -20.52 -13.34 4.19
CA GLN A 134 -19.19 -13.36 4.78
C GLN A 134 -18.91 -12.04 5.52
N LYS A 135 -18.11 -12.11 6.55
CA LYS A 135 -17.69 -10.96 7.34
C LYS A 135 -16.17 -10.91 7.36
N VAL A 136 -15.62 -9.89 6.73
CA VAL A 136 -14.17 -9.63 6.80
C VAL A 136 -13.87 -8.87 8.09
N ILE A 137 -12.95 -9.40 8.87
CA ILE A 137 -12.53 -8.87 10.16
C ILE A 137 -11.07 -8.46 10.08
N LEU A 138 -10.81 -7.18 10.19
CA LEU A 138 -9.48 -6.63 10.38
C LEU A 138 -9.21 -6.51 11.89
N PRO A 139 -8.28 -7.27 12.47
CA PRO A 139 -8.06 -7.27 13.92
C PRO A 139 -7.69 -5.90 14.51
N ASN A 140 -7.05 -5.07 13.71
CA ASN A 140 -6.73 -3.69 14.08
C ASN A 140 -7.16 -2.74 12.95
N MET A 141 -8.24 -2.00 13.15
CA MET A 141 -8.77 -1.04 12.17
C MET A 141 -7.83 0.14 11.88
N SER A 142 -6.85 0.38 12.76
CA SER A 142 -5.82 1.41 12.55
C SER A 142 -4.59 0.88 11.79
N ALA A 143 -4.57 -0.40 11.41
CA ALA A 143 -3.50 -0.95 10.60
C ALA A 143 -3.59 -0.37 9.18
N GLY A 144 -2.78 0.64 8.90
CA GLY A 144 -2.75 1.40 7.65
C GLY A 144 -1.50 1.14 6.81
N CYS A 145 -1.46 1.79 5.66
CA CYS A 145 -0.31 1.84 4.77
C CYS A 145 -0.05 3.30 4.43
N SER A 146 1.11 3.83 4.86
CA SER A 146 1.44 5.24 4.66
C SER A 146 1.39 5.69 3.20
N MET A 147 1.71 4.80 2.26
CA MET A 147 1.60 5.09 0.82
C MET A 147 0.13 5.17 0.38
N ALA A 148 -0.72 4.22 0.82
CA ALA A 148 -2.15 4.26 0.50
C ALA A 148 -2.80 5.54 1.05
N ASP A 149 -2.39 5.97 2.25
CA ASP A 149 -2.90 7.15 2.94
C ASP A 149 -2.40 8.47 2.32
N MET A 150 -1.40 8.44 1.43
CA MET A 150 -0.96 9.60 0.66
C MET A 150 -1.90 9.97 -0.49
N ALA A 151 -2.83 9.12 -0.86
CA ALA A 151 -3.90 9.42 -1.79
C ALA A 151 -5.23 9.45 -1.02
N ASP A 152 -5.52 10.59 -0.41
CA ASP A 152 -6.84 10.82 0.17
C ASP A 152 -7.89 10.94 -0.95
N PRO A 153 -9.08 10.35 -0.80
CA PRO A 153 -10.13 10.47 -1.80
C PRO A 153 -10.50 11.91 -2.15
N GLU A 154 -10.56 12.81 -1.17
CA GLU A 154 -10.91 14.21 -1.40
C GLU A 154 -9.85 14.91 -2.26
N ASP A 155 -8.56 14.64 -2.01
CA ASP A 155 -7.46 15.19 -2.79
C ASP A 155 -7.45 14.66 -4.24
N VAL A 156 -7.75 13.36 -4.44
CA VAL A 156 -7.83 12.77 -5.78
C VAL A 156 -9.02 13.33 -6.56
N TYR A 157 -10.15 13.56 -5.90
CA TYR A 157 -11.32 14.19 -6.53
C TYR A 157 -10.99 15.64 -6.90
N ALA A 158 -10.35 16.38 -6.03
CA ALA A 158 -9.90 17.75 -6.31
C ALA A 158 -8.93 17.81 -7.51
N CYS A 159 -7.97 16.89 -7.58
CA CYS A 159 -7.09 16.76 -8.75
C CYS A 159 -7.88 16.50 -10.03
N TRP A 160 -8.87 15.62 -9.98
CA TRP A 160 -9.72 15.30 -11.13
C TRP A 160 -10.50 16.52 -11.61
N ASP A 161 -11.13 17.23 -10.67
CA ASP A 161 -11.89 18.44 -10.96
C ASP A 161 -10.98 19.53 -11.57
N GLU A 162 -9.78 19.77 -11.03
CA GLU A 162 -8.81 20.73 -11.59
C GLU A 162 -8.41 20.35 -13.03
N LEU A 163 -8.18 19.06 -13.32
CA LEU A 163 -7.85 18.61 -14.67
C LEU A 163 -9.00 18.87 -15.66
N GLU A 164 -10.24 18.62 -15.23
CA GLU A 164 -11.44 18.90 -16.05
C GLU A 164 -11.63 20.42 -16.27
N GLU A 165 -11.47 21.24 -15.23
CA GLU A 165 -11.60 22.71 -15.29
C GLU A 165 -10.64 23.35 -16.29
N VAL A 166 -9.42 22.83 -16.40
CA VAL A 166 -8.42 23.34 -17.35
C VAL A 166 -8.47 22.65 -18.71
N GLY A 167 -9.45 21.79 -18.94
CA GLY A 167 -9.70 21.15 -20.24
C GLY A 167 -8.79 19.96 -20.56
N ILE A 168 -8.09 19.40 -19.57
CA ILE A 168 -7.31 18.17 -19.74
C ILE A 168 -8.30 17.00 -19.82
N SER A 169 -8.38 16.37 -20.97
CA SER A 169 -9.35 15.31 -21.29
C SER A 169 -8.68 14.00 -21.69
N GLY A 170 -9.47 12.93 -21.79
CA GLY A 170 -8.98 11.61 -22.16
C GLY A 170 -8.09 10.98 -21.09
N VAL A 171 -8.28 11.37 -19.82
CA VAL A 171 -7.55 10.86 -18.68
C VAL A 171 -8.21 9.57 -18.19
N VAL A 172 -7.44 8.50 -18.02
CA VAL A 172 -7.86 7.23 -17.42
C VAL A 172 -7.26 7.14 -16.02
N PRO A 173 -8.08 7.13 -14.96
CA PRO A 173 -7.59 6.97 -13.62
C PRO A 173 -7.18 5.50 -13.36
N VAL A 174 -5.94 5.32 -12.93
CA VAL A 174 -5.39 4.01 -12.58
C VAL A 174 -4.93 4.04 -11.13
N THR A 175 -5.53 3.21 -10.31
CA THR A 175 -5.10 3.09 -8.92
C THR A 175 -4.31 1.80 -8.68
N TYR A 176 -3.24 1.93 -7.94
CA TYR A 176 -2.57 0.76 -7.38
C TYR A 176 -3.45 0.11 -6.33
N MET A 177 -3.38 -1.21 -6.20
CA MET A 177 -4.13 -2.01 -5.21
C MET A 177 -4.03 -1.43 -3.79
N ASN A 178 -2.89 -0.83 -3.47
CA ASN A 178 -2.60 -0.16 -2.20
C ASN A 178 -3.26 1.23 -2.15
N SER A 179 -4.57 1.26 -2.10
CA SER A 179 -5.41 2.45 -2.03
C SER A 179 -6.75 2.14 -1.36
N ALA A 180 -7.46 3.15 -0.87
CA ALA A 180 -8.78 2.99 -0.28
C ALA A 180 -9.80 2.43 -1.29
N ALA A 181 -10.81 1.71 -0.79
CA ALA A 181 -11.90 1.18 -1.61
C ALA A 181 -12.66 2.26 -2.38
N SER A 182 -12.82 3.44 -1.79
CA SER A 182 -13.43 4.62 -2.41
C SER A 182 -12.70 5.08 -3.68
N LEU A 183 -11.37 4.99 -3.69
CA LEU A 183 -10.55 5.30 -4.87
C LEU A 183 -10.64 4.22 -5.95
N LYS A 184 -10.75 2.96 -5.58
CA LYS A 184 -11.05 1.86 -6.52
C LYS A 184 -12.41 2.07 -7.19
N ALA A 185 -13.42 2.46 -6.38
CA ALA A 185 -14.74 2.81 -6.88
C ALA A 185 -14.73 4.06 -7.78
N PHE A 186 -13.91 5.07 -7.45
CA PHE A 186 -13.69 6.25 -8.28
C PHE A 186 -13.13 5.85 -9.65
N CYS A 187 -12.09 5.03 -9.70
CA CYS A 187 -11.57 4.51 -10.97
C CYS A 187 -12.67 3.83 -11.79
N GLY A 188 -13.43 2.92 -11.17
CA GLY A 188 -14.50 2.21 -11.86
C GLY A 188 -15.59 3.13 -12.42
N ARG A 189 -15.95 4.20 -11.70
CA ARG A 189 -16.94 5.18 -12.17
C ARG A 189 -16.44 6.06 -13.31
N ASN A 190 -15.14 6.32 -13.37
CA ASN A 190 -14.51 7.19 -14.37
C ASN A 190 -13.78 6.41 -15.49
N GLY A 191 -14.20 5.17 -15.76
CA GLY A 191 -13.64 4.36 -16.84
C GLY A 191 -12.19 3.93 -16.62
N GLY A 192 -11.76 3.87 -15.36
CA GLY A 192 -10.42 3.48 -14.95
C GLY A 192 -10.33 2.06 -14.43
N ILE A 193 -9.19 1.71 -13.87
CA ILE A 193 -8.86 0.34 -13.49
C ILE A 193 -7.94 0.28 -12.25
N VAL A 194 -7.92 -0.87 -11.58
CA VAL A 194 -6.99 -1.18 -10.48
C VAL A 194 -5.82 -2.01 -11.00
N CYS A 195 -4.60 -1.70 -10.60
CA CYS A 195 -3.42 -2.49 -10.90
C CYS A 195 -2.74 -3.07 -9.65
N THR A 196 -1.87 -4.04 -9.88
CA THR A 196 -0.86 -4.52 -8.93
C THR A 196 0.53 -4.19 -9.48
N SER A 197 1.58 -4.31 -8.66
CA SER A 197 2.96 -4.12 -9.14
C SER A 197 3.35 -5.11 -10.25
N SER A 198 2.74 -6.29 -10.28
CA SER A 198 3.03 -7.32 -11.28
C SER A 198 2.35 -7.10 -12.62
N ASN A 199 1.20 -6.40 -12.68
CA ASN A 199 0.44 -6.18 -13.91
C ASN A 199 0.34 -4.71 -14.35
N ALA A 200 1.01 -3.79 -13.67
CA ALA A 200 0.96 -2.36 -14.00
C ALA A 200 1.28 -2.08 -15.47
N SER A 201 2.21 -2.83 -16.06
CA SER A 201 2.56 -2.70 -17.48
C SER A 201 1.38 -3.02 -18.42
N GLN A 202 0.65 -4.10 -18.18
CA GLN A 202 -0.54 -4.48 -18.97
C GLN A 202 -1.69 -3.50 -18.72
N VAL A 203 -1.82 -3.01 -17.50
CA VAL A 203 -2.82 -1.99 -17.15
C VAL A 203 -2.56 -0.67 -17.88
N PHE A 204 -1.31 -0.26 -18.06
CA PHE A 204 -0.96 0.92 -18.86
C PHE A 204 -1.32 0.71 -20.34
N ASP A 205 -1.09 -0.48 -20.92
CA ASP A 205 -1.54 -0.78 -22.28
C ASP A 205 -3.04 -0.62 -22.40
N TRP A 206 -3.79 -1.24 -21.50
CA TRP A 206 -5.24 -1.14 -21.46
C TRP A 206 -5.71 0.32 -21.30
N ALA A 207 -5.08 1.09 -20.39
CA ALA A 207 -5.46 2.48 -20.15
C ALA A 207 -5.25 3.36 -21.39
N PHE A 208 -4.15 3.15 -22.14
CA PHE A 208 -3.91 3.87 -23.40
C PHE A 208 -4.79 3.42 -24.57
N GLU A 209 -5.42 2.26 -24.50
CA GLU A 209 -6.49 1.87 -25.43
C GLU A 209 -7.81 2.58 -25.12
N HIS A 210 -8.01 3.08 -23.89
CA HIS A 210 -9.24 3.72 -23.42
C HIS A 210 -9.14 5.24 -23.26
N GLY A 211 -7.93 5.79 -23.30
CA GLY A 211 -7.69 7.23 -23.20
C GLY A 211 -6.32 7.63 -23.69
N GLN A 212 -6.03 8.92 -23.56
CA GLN A 212 -4.78 9.50 -24.06
C GLN A 212 -3.75 9.68 -22.93
N LYS A 213 -4.23 9.78 -21.70
CA LYS A 213 -3.43 10.07 -20.51
C LYS A 213 -3.80 9.11 -19.39
N VAL A 214 -2.87 8.84 -18.50
CA VAL A 214 -3.05 8.05 -17.28
C VAL A 214 -2.86 8.95 -16.08
N LEU A 215 -3.84 9.03 -15.17
CA LEU A 215 -3.64 9.53 -13.81
C LEU A 215 -3.35 8.34 -12.91
N PHE A 216 -2.11 8.23 -12.44
CA PHE A 216 -1.64 7.08 -11.67
C PHE A 216 -1.40 7.43 -10.20
N PHE A 217 -2.07 6.75 -9.29
CA PHE A 217 -1.93 6.95 -7.84
C PHE A 217 -1.98 5.62 -7.07
N PRO A 218 -1.50 5.53 -5.80
CA PRO A 218 -0.83 6.62 -5.06
C PRO A 218 0.68 6.71 -5.27
N ASP A 219 1.36 5.72 -5.86
CA ASP A 219 2.82 5.64 -5.91
C ASP A 219 3.41 6.19 -7.21
N GLN A 220 4.19 7.27 -7.11
CA GLN A 220 4.84 7.87 -8.27
C GLN A 220 5.90 6.97 -8.92
N HIS A 221 6.59 6.17 -8.12
CA HIS A 221 7.73 5.38 -8.62
C HIS A 221 7.25 4.19 -9.44
N LEU A 222 6.22 3.47 -8.97
CA LEU A 222 5.60 2.39 -9.75
C LEU A 222 5.09 2.93 -11.09
N GLY A 223 4.37 4.06 -11.07
CA GLY A 223 3.87 4.69 -12.29
C GLY A 223 4.99 5.14 -13.23
N ARG A 224 6.02 5.81 -12.70
CA ARG A 224 7.18 6.29 -13.48
C ARG A 224 7.96 5.13 -14.11
N ASN A 225 8.31 4.12 -13.33
CA ASN A 225 9.07 2.97 -13.81
C ASN A 225 8.27 2.17 -14.86
N THR A 226 6.95 2.07 -14.68
CA THR A 226 6.06 1.47 -15.68
C THR A 226 6.03 2.29 -16.96
N GLY A 227 5.89 3.60 -16.89
CA GLY A 227 5.92 4.51 -18.05
C GLY A 227 7.24 4.44 -18.80
N LEU A 228 8.37 4.49 -18.11
CA LEU A 228 9.70 4.36 -18.73
C LEU A 228 9.85 3.02 -19.45
N LYS A 229 9.41 1.92 -18.85
CA LYS A 229 9.40 0.60 -19.50
C LYS A 229 8.54 0.56 -20.77
N LYS A 230 7.55 1.45 -20.89
CA LYS A 230 6.71 1.63 -22.09
C LYS A 230 7.28 2.64 -23.08
N GLY A 231 8.45 3.18 -22.83
CA GLY A 231 9.10 4.16 -23.68
C GLY A 231 8.55 5.59 -23.54
N ILE A 232 7.76 5.85 -22.51
CA ILE A 232 7.30 7.22 -22.18
C ILE A 232 8.46 7.93 -21.49
N THR A 233 8.83 9.09 -21.98
CA THR A 233 9.97 9.87 -21.47
C THR A 233 9.59 10.66 -20.22
N LEU A 234 10.58 11.11 -19.44
CA LEU A 234 10.31 11.86 -18.20
C LEU A 234 9.61 13.20 -18.45
N ASP A 235 9.84 13.84 -19.60
CA ASP A 235 9.16 15.07 -20.00
C ASP A 235 7.71 14.86 -20.49
N GLU A 236 7.30 13.60 -20.70
CA GLU A 236 5.91 13.20 -20.91
C GLU A 236 5.25 12.73 -19.60
N MET A 237 5.88 12.93 -18.45
CA MET A 237 5.34 12.61 -17.12
C MET A 237 5.28 13.86 -16.26
N ALA A 238 4.07 14.21 -15.81
CA ALA A 238 3.86 15.26 -14.81
C ALA A 238 3.77 14.63 -13.43
N VAL A 239 4.25 15.32 -12.38
CA VAL A 239 4.08 14.87 -11.00
C VAL A 239 3.07 15.78 -10.32
N TRP A 240 1.97 15.22 -9.84
CA TRP A 240 0.95 15.95 -9.10
C TRP A 240 1.28 15.98 -7.61
N ASP A 241 1.62 17.16 -7.10
CA ASP A 241 1.85 17.37 -5.67
C ASP A 241 0.54 17.70 -4.96
N TYR A 242 -0.05 16.68 -4.33
CA TYR A 242 -1.31 16.79 -3.59
C TYR A 242 -1.22 17.65 -2.33
N THR A 243 -0.02 17.99 -1.88
CA THR A 243 0.17 18.85 -0.71
C THR A 243 -0.01 20.33 -1.02
N LEU A 244 -0.10 20.68 -2.29
CA LEU A 244 -0.31 22.06 -2.76
C LEU A 244 -1.81 22.38 -2.79
N PRO A 245 -2.18 23.66 -2.66
CA PRO A 245 -3.58 24.06 -2.61
C PRO A 245 -4.30 23.83 -3.95
N TYR A 246 -5.61 23.68 -3.89
CA TYR A 246 -6.50 23.64 -5.08
C TYR A 246 -6.25 24.84 -6.00
N GLY A 247 -6.31 24.63 -7.30
CA GLY A 247 -6.02 25.63 -8.33
C GLY A 247 -4.55 25.79 -8.66
N SER A 248 -3.66 25.01 -8.03
CA SER A 248 -2.22 25.01 -8.31
C SER A 248 -1.80 24.01 -9.38
N LEU A 249 -2.71 23.18 -9.88
CA LEU A 249 -2.45 22.08 -10.80
C LEU A 249 -1.39 21.10 -10.27
N GLY A 250 -1.37 20.89 -8.94
CA GLY A 250 -0.34 20.10 -8.29
C GLY A 250 1.09 20.59 -8.53
N GLY A 251 1.26 21.90 -8.78
CA GLY A 251 2.55 22.55 -9.07
C GLY A 251 3.01 22.45 -10.52
N ASN A 252 2.15 21.97 -11.43
CA ASN A 252 2.46 21.87 -12.84
C ASN A 252 1.94 23.11 -13.60
N THR A 253 2.53 23.39 -14.77
CA THR A 253 1.94 24.30 -15.75
C THR A 253 0.91 23.56 -16.63
N LEU A 254 -0.02 24.30 -17.23
CA LEU A 254 -0.96 23.70 -18.17
C LEU A 254 -0.24 23.00 -19.33
N GLU A 255 0.82 23.62 -19.88
CA GLU A 255 1.64 23.04 -20.95
C GLU A 255 2.28 21.69 -20.53
N GLN A 256 2.74 21.57 -19.29
CA GLN A 256 3.27 20.31 -18.76
C GLN A 256 2.19 19.23 -18.73
N LEU A 257 0.98 19.56 -18.25
CA LEU A 257 -0.14 18.63 -18.19
C LEU A 257 -0.66 18.26 -19.60
N GLU A 258 -0.69 19.22 -20.55
CA GLU A 258 -1.05 18.96 -21.95
C GLU A 258 -0.07 17.97 -22.61
N ARG A 259 1.23 18.15 -22.38
CA ARG A 259 2.27 17.26 -22.91
C ARG A 259 2.32 15.90 -22.21
N ALA A 260 1.96 15.85 -20.93
CA ALA A 260 2.06 14.64 -20.14
C ALA A 260 1.13 13.54 -20.68
N ARG A 261 1.68 12.37 -20.84
CA ARG A 261 0.94 11.11 -21.07
C ARG A 261 0.63 10.40 -19.75
N VAL A 262 1.46 10.63 -18.72
CA VAL A 262 1.25 10.10 -17.38
C VAL A 262 1.31 11.22 -16.36
N ILE A 263 0.27 11.33 -15.55
CA ILE A 263 0.20 12.21 -14.39
C ILE A 263 0.40 11.32 -13.16
N LEU A 264 1.49 11.53 -12.45
CA LEU A 264 1.92 10.72 -11.33
C LEU A 264 1.56 11.40 -10.01
N TRP A 265 0.80 10.73 -9.18
CA TRP A 265 0.57 11.18 -7.80
C TRP A 265 1.87 11.17 -6.99
N LYS A 266 2.19 12.23 -6.26
CA LYS A 266 3.46 12.39 -5.53
C LYS A 266 3.58 11.51 -4.27
N GLY A 267 2.90 10.39 -4.20
CA GLY A 267 3.04 9.42 -3.12
C GLY A 267 4.21 8.46 -3.34
N HIS A 268 4.58 7.74 -2.31
CA HIS A 268 5.69 6.79 -2.33
C HIS A 268 5.62 5.80 -1.17
N CYS A 269 6.27 4.64 -1.34
CA CYS A 269 6.48 3.69 -0.27
C CYS A 269 7.76 4.04 0.52
N SER A 270 7.63 4.29 1.82
CA SER A 270 8.77 4.60 2.69
C SER A 270 9.81 3.47 2.76
N VAL A 271 9.38 2.21 2.62
CA VAL A 271 10.27 1.06 2.60
C VAL A 271 11.11 1.03 1.32
N HIS A 272 10.46 1.17 0.15
CA HIS A 272 11.16 1.09 -1.14
C HIS A 272 12.10 2.28 -1.39
N ARG A 273 11.85 3.42 -0.78
CA ARG A 273 12.77 4.57 -0.82
C ARG A 273 14.09 4.39 -0.07
N ARG A 274 14.18 3.37 0.79
CA ARG A 274 15.43 3.07 1.54
C ARG A 274 16.47 2.33 0.70
N PHE A 275 16.06 1.74 -0.41
CA PHE A 275 17.00 1.04 -1.30
C PHE A 275 17.72 2.03 -2.21
N SER A 276 19.04 1.85 -2.32
CA SER A 276 19.93 2.73 -3.08
C SER A 276 20.81 1.96 -4.07
N VAL A 277 21.29 2.66 -5.09
CA VAL A 277 22.26 2.11 -6.05
C VAL A 277 23.52 1.62 -5.33
N ALA A 278 24.00 2.36 -4.31
CA ALA A 278 25.18 1.97 -3.52
C ALA A 278 25.02 0.60 -2.83
N GLN A 279 23.82 0.25 -2.37
CA GLN A 279 23.55 -1.07 -1.79
C GLN A 279 23.61 -2.17 -2.84
N ILE A 280 23.12 -1.91 -4.06
CA ILE A 280 23.23 -2.86 -5.19
C ILE A 280 24.68 -3.06 -5.57
N GLU A 281 25.44 -1.99 -5.70
CA GLU A 281 26.87 -2.05 -6.01
C GLU A 281 27.67 -2.80 -4.94
N LYS A 282 27.34 -2.57 -3.66
CA LYS A 282 27.94 -3.31 -2.55
C LYS A 282 27.65 -4.80 -2.69
N ALA A 283 26.40 -5.18 -2.87
CA ALA A 283 26.01 -6.59 -3.04
C ALA A 283 26.74 -7.26 -4.21
N ARG A 284 26.87 -6.58 -5.36
CA ARG A 284 27.61 -7.08 -6.51
C ARG A 284 29.11 -7.25 -6.26
N ARG A 285 29.72 -6.35 -5.44
CA ARG A 285 31.14 -6.48 -5.06
C ARG A 285 31.36 -7.63 -4.08
N GLU A 286 30.48 -7.79 -3.09
CA GLU A 286 30.60 -8.83 -2.06
C GLU A 286 30.22 -10.22 -2.57
N HIS A 287 29.31 -10.28 -3.56
CA HIS A 287 28.80 -11.52 -4.15
C HIS A 287 28.85 -11.47 -5.68
N PRO A 288 30.04 -11.63 -6.31
CA PRO A 288 30.17 -11.60 -7.76
C PRO A 288 29.23 -12.59 -8.45
N GLY A 289 28.47 -12.10 -9.43
CA GLY A 289 27.48 -12.91 -10.16
C GLY A 289 26.11 -13.05 -9.48
N VAL A 290 25.87 -12.37 -8.36
CA VAL A 290 24.54 -12.36 -7.73
C VAL A 290 23.50 -11.75 -8.66
N SER A 291 22.33 -12.37 -8.72
CA SER A 291 21.15 -11.79 -9.38
C SER A 291 20.51 -10.74 -8.47
N VAL A 292 20.32 -9.55 -8.99
CA VAL A 292 19.65 -8.45 -8.27
C VAL A 292 18.22 -8.35 -8.77
N ILE A 293 17.27 -8.49 -7.84
CA ILE A 293 15.85 -8.31 -8.11
C ILE A 293 15.39 -7.11 -7.28
N VAL A 294 14.74 -6.15 -7.92
CA VAL A 294 14.22 -4.95 -7.27
C VAL A 294 12.71 -4.82 -7.52
N HIS A 295 12.03 -4.23 -6.56
CA HIS A 295 10.60 -3.96 -6.70
C HIS A 295 10.38 -2.68 -7.53
N PRO A 296 9.37 -2.63 -8.41
CA PRO A 296 9.13 -1.46 -9.26
C PRO A 296 8.66 -0.18 -8.52
N GLU A 297 8.38 -0.26 -7.22
CA GLU A 297 8.17 0.90 -6.35
C GLU A 297 9.48 1.55 -5.85
N CYS A 298 10.63 0.92 -6.08
CA CYS A 298 11.92 1.54 -5.81
C CYS A 298 12.11 2.77 -6.71
N VAL A 299 12.95 3.69 -6.27
CA VAL A 299 13.29 4.87 -7.08
C VAL A 299 13.88 4.44 -8.43
N MET A 300 13.69 5.27 -9.44
CA MET A 300 14.06 4.99 -10.83
C MET A 300 15.51 4.49 -10.96
N GLU A 301 16.44 5.14 -10.27
CA GLU A 301 17.87 4.85 -10.32
C GLU A 301 18.22 3.44 -9.78
N VAL A 302 17.37 2.89 -8.94
CA VAL A 302 17.51 1.52 -8.39
C VAL A 302 16.92 0.47 -9.34
N VAL A 303 15.88 0.85 -10.12
CA VAL A 303 15.19 -0.05 -11.04
C VAL A 303 15.92 -0.18 -12.39
N GLN A 304 16.62 0.85 -12.82
CA GLN A 304 17.42 0.88 -14.05
C GLN A 304 18.77 0.17 -13.87
#